data_6c0bdfc18ee757b073673edf24e5d1d6
#
_entry.id   6c0bdfc18ee757b073673edf24e5d1d6
#
_cell.length_a   1.000
_cell.length_b   1.000
_cell.length_c   1.000
_cell.angle_alpha   90.00
_cell.angle_beta   90.00
_cell.angle_gamma   90.00
#
_symmetry.space_group_name_H-M   'P 1'
#
loop_
_entity.id
_entity.type
_entity.pdbx_description
1 polymer ?
#
loop_
_entity_poly.entity_id
_entity_poly.type
_entity_poly.pdbx_seq_one_letter_code
_entity_poly.pdbx_strand_id
1 'polypeptide(L)'
;MKPSRSFAEYLAELRLRYGDEAADVRHELFYLAEGRAPLVAGMRAFGALLRDAWLLMRHSGQELRPGNARQAILVTTLQGASGWGTQERSLPALAAAAYEPVILAHPRLPVASFPAHLRVVRPARPGGATLLAALRVFGGALLRRWPLLLACCLARRHLWRASLGRTLDGSAGVLLLHNDFDLMSRAALGHGLPAICLQHGVPTDEFFPVRADWYLIWGGRSRDAFRSMGAAADRLVEDALGRYAAASPVLEPPHGLSLLSQTHAQILGRNIGPALRDFADALAGLDPQARILLHPLEREPYVGDTARAIRRPPHSELRAGACPPRVVMGYCSTAMLEAAAAGHWVVGLMLPLEGNEAARAMLSPPLHAETAEQAVALYHRLQRDAVFREESAQAQARWLRASFSAETGGLVRLLHKVGRSSPESTQ
;
A
#
# COMPACT_ATOMS: atom_id res chain seq x y z
N MET A 1 -2.36 24.70 1.83
CA MET A 1 -1.25 24.08 1.04
C MET A 1 -1.61 24.21 -0.43
N LYS A 2 -0.69 24.65 -1.28
CA LYS A 2 -0.91 24.75 -2.72
C LYS A 2 -1.01 23.32 -3.32
N PRO A 3 -1.98 23.03 -4.17
CA PRO A 3 -2.30 21.67 -4.62
C PRO A 3 -1.37 21.08 -5.68
N SER A 4 -0.15 21.59 -5.86
CA SER A 4 0.71 21.23 -6.99
C SER A 4 2.12 20.77 -6.62
N ARG A 5 2.35 20.30 -5.39
CA ARG A 5 3.69 19.84 -4.97
C ARG A 5 3.77 18.32 -4.98
N SER A 6 4.90 17.78 -5.43
CA SER A 6 5.20 16.36 -5.29
C SER A 6 5.28 15.98 -3.80
N PHE A 7 5.10 14.71 -3.49
CA PHE A 7 5.19 14.24 -2.10
C PHE A 7 6.63 14.44 -1.54
N ALA A 8 7.64 14.33 -2.40
CA ALA A 8 9.04 14.58 -2.04
C ALA A 8 9.26 16.05 -1.62
N GLU A 9 8.73 17.01 -2.39
CA GLU A 9 8.79 18.44 -2.03
C GLU A 9 8.04 18.73 -0.73
N TYR A 10 6.88 18.13 -0.54
CA TYR A 10 6.13 18.22 0.70
C TYR A 10 6.95 17.72 1.90
N LEU A 11 7.61 16.58 1.75
CA LEU A 11 8.48 16.02 2.79
C LEU A 11 9.70 16.90 3.09
N ALA A 12 10.32 17.45 2.06
CA ALA A 12 11.45 18.39 2.20
C ALA A 12 11.03 19.66 2.96
N GLU A 13 9.86 20.23 2.63
CA GLU A 13 9.30 21.39 3.33
C GLU A 13 9.00 21.09 4.81
N LEU A 14 8.42 19.91 5.10
CA LEU A 14 8.17 19.50 6.49
C LEU A 14 9.46 19.41 7.30
N ARG A 15 10.52 18.81 6.72
CA ARG A 15 11.82 18.71 7.36
C ARG A 15 12.46 20.07 7.63
N LEU A 16 12.46 20.92 6.61
CA LEU A 16 13.03 22.26 6.71
C LEU A 16 12.31 23.10 7.77
N ARG A 17 10.98 23.01 7.84
CA ARG A 17 10.17 23.88 8.69
C ARG A 17 10.02 23.37 10.12
N TYR A 18 9.94 22.07 10.32
CA TYR A 18 9.57 21.44 11.59
C TYR A 18 10.52 20.31 12.04
N GLY A 19 11.52 20.00 11.25
CA GLY A 19 12.48 18.94 11.55
C GLY A 19 12.03 17.52 11.17
N ASP A 20 12.90 16.55 11.43
CA ASP A 20 12.69 15.15 11.05
C ASP A 20 11.49 14.50 11.75
N GLU A 21 11.17 14.93 12.97
CA GLU A 21 10.01 14.41 13.70
C GLU A 21 8.68 14.69 12.97
N ALA A 22 8.56 15.86 12.31
CA ALA A 22 7.40 16.19 11.48
C ALA A 22 7.36 15.35 10.21
N ALA A 23 8.52 15.09 9.62
CA ALA A 23 8.63 14.19 8.47
C ALA A 23 8.18 12.75 8.81
N ASP A 24 8.36 12.36 10.05
CA ASP A 24 7.91 11.05 10.53
C ASP A 24 6.39 10.88 10.62
N VAL A 25 5.64 11.95 10.72
CA VAL A 25 4.16 11.95 10.75
C VAL A 25 3.55 12.51 9.45
N ARG A 26 4.33 12.54 8.36
CA ARG A 26 3.96 13.14 7.07
C ARG A 26 2.64 12.63 6.50
N HIS A 27 2.38 11.31 6.63
CA HIS A 27 1.15 10.68 6.15
C HIS A 27 -0.06 11.22 6.86
N GLU A 28 -0.04 11.19 8.20
CA GLU A 28 -1.13 11.68 9.03
C GLU A 28 -1.38 13.17 8.77
N LEU A 29 -0.30 13.95 8.65
CA LEU A 29 -0.39 15.38 8.32
C LEU A 29 -1.07 15.59 6.97
N PHE A 30 -0.63 14.84 5.95
CA PHE A 30 -1.17 14.95 4.60
C PHE A 30 -2.65 14.59 4.56
N TYR A 31 -3.03 13.39 5.01
CA TYR A 31 -4.41 12.90 4.95
C TYR A 31 -5.39 13.69 5.82
N LEU A 32 -4.95 14.22 6.95
CA LEU A 32 -5.81 15.04 7.80
C LEU A 32 -5.97 16.47 7.27
N ALA A 33 -4.95 17.00 6.57
CA ALA A 33 -4.97 18.34 6.00
C ALA A 33 -5.69 18.42 4.65
N GLU A 34 -5.72 17.30 3.91
CA GLU A 34 -6.16 17.26 2.53
C GLU A 34 -7.57 17.82 2.31
N GLY A 35 -7.69 18.81 1.38
CA GLY A 35 -8.95 19.43 1.01
C GLY A 35 -9.65 20.20 2.15
N ARG A 36 -8.95 20.55 3.25
CA ARG A 36 -9.56 21.13 4.46
C ARG A 36 -8.90 22.43 4.89
N ALA A 37 -9.71 23.30 5.47
CA ALA A 37 -9.21 24.48 6.16
C ALA A 37 -8.33 24.07 7.37
N PRO A 38 -7.26 24.81 7.69
CA PRO A 38 -6.31 24.46 8.75
C PRO A 38 -6.96 24.17 10.12
N LEU A 39 -7.98 24.93 10.49
CA LEU A 39 -8.72 24.72 11.74
C LEU A 39 -9.44 23.36 11.74
N VAL A 40 -10.13 23.04 10.65
CA VAL A 40 -10.85 21.76 10.51
C VAL A 40 -9.89 20.59 10.55
N ALA A 41 -8.75 20.70 9.86
CA ALA A 41 -7.68 19.70 9.90
C ALA A 41 -7.15 19.50 11.33
N GLY A 42 -6.89 20.58 12.07
CA GLY A 42 -6.47 20.57 13.47
C GLY A 42 -7.50 19.89 14.39
N MET A 43 -8.78 20.23 14.26
CA MET A 43 -9.86 19.62 15.04
C MET A 43 -9.99 18.11 14.77
N ARG A 44 -9.87 17.69 13.51
CA ARG A 44 -9.88 16.27 13.15
C ARG A 44 -8.68 15.52 13.73
N ALA A 45 -7.50 16.15 13.71
CA ALA A 45 -6.29 15.58 14.32
C ALA A 45 -6.44 15.44 15.82
N PHE A 46 -7.06 16.41 16.49
CA PHE A 46 -7.36 16.35 17.91
C PHE A 46 -8.34 15.22 18.23
N GLY A 47 -9.43 15.11 17.46
CA GLY A 47 -10.35 13.98 17.58
C GLY A 47 -9.67 12.62 17.33
N ALA A 48 -8.73 12.55 16.39
CA ALA A 48 -7.94 11.35 16.15
C ALA A 48 -7.00 11.01 17.32
N LEU A 49 -6.38 12.03 17.96
CA LEU A 49 -5.54 11.85 19.15
C LEU A 49 -6.35 11.26 20.32
N LEU A 50 -7.51 11.86 20.61
CA LEU A 50 -8.40 11.38 21.68
C LEU A 50 -8.89 9.95 21.41
N ARG A 51 -9.29 9.70 20.17
CA ARG A 51 -9.73 8.35 19.75
C ARG A 51 -8.62 7.32 19.91
N ASP A 52 -7.40 7.61 19.46
CA ASP A 52 -6.28 6.67 19.56
C ASP A 52 -5.89 6.42 21.02
N ALA A 53 -5.86 7.46 21.87
CA ALA A 53 -5.66 7.32 23.30
C ALA A 53 -6.73 6.41 23.94
N TRP A 54 -8.01 6.65 23.63
CA TRP A 54 -9.11 5.84 24.11
C TRP A 54 -9.03 4.39 23.65
N LEU A 55 -8.72 4.15 22.36
CA LEU A 55 -8.58 2.81 21.79
C LEU A 55 -7.46 2.02 22.48
N LEU A 56 -6.28 2.64 22.65
CA LEU A 56 -5.14 2.02 23.31
C LEU A 56 -5.41 1.74 24.79
N MET A 57 -6.23 2.56 25.45
CA MET A 57 -6.63 2.31 26.85
C MET A 57 -7.68 1.22 27.00
N ARG A 58 -8.64 1.14 26.07
CA ARG A 58 -9.77 0.21 26.15
C ARG A 58 -9.45 -1.19 25.64
N HIS A 59 -8.66 -1.28 24.58
CA HIS A 59 -8.34 -2.52 23.88
C HIS A 59 -6.88 -2.93 24.08
N SER A 60 -6.40 -2.79 25.33
CA SER A 60 -5.05 -3.22 25.67
C SER A 60 -4.86 -4.72 25.43
N GLY A 61 -3.76 -5.05 24.78
CA GLY A 61 -3.33 -6.43 24.59
C GLY A 61 -2.44 -6.92 25.72
N GLN A 62 -2.12 -8.19 25.66
CA GLN A 62 -1.05 -8.78 26.45
C GLN A 62 0.30 -8.44 25.84
N GLU A 63 1.31 -8.26 26.68
CA GLU A 63 2.70 -8.19 26.25
C GLU A 63 3.07 -9.49 25.51
N LEU A 64 3.87 -9.34 24.45
CA LEU A 64 4.46 -10.51 23.81
C LEU A 64 5.42 -11.12 24.83
N ARG A 65 5.06 -12.28 25.35
CA ARG A 65 5.97 -12.97 26.27
C ARG A 65 7.18 -13.47 25.49
N PRO A 66 8.40 -13.29 26.03
CA PRO A 66 9.58 -13.94 25.49
C PRO A 66 9.29 -15.46 25.39
N GLY A 67 9.29 -16.00 24.20
CA GLY A 67 9.17 -17.43 23.96
C GLY A 67 10.51 -17.97 23.49
N ASN A 68 10.74 -19.29 23.67
CA ASN A 68 11.92 -19.94 23.13
C ASN A 68 11.90 -20.04 21.58
N ALA A 69 10.76 -19.76 20.96
CA ALA A 69 10.59 -19.79 19.50
C ALA A 69 10.86 -18.41 18.88
N ARG A 70 11.51 -18.39 17.73
CA ARG A 70 11.67 -17.18 16.91
C ARG A 70 10.29 -16.73 16.41
N GLN A 71 9.89 -15.51 16.73
CA GLN A 71 8.58 -14.98 16.36
C GLN A 71 8.66 -14.13 15.10
N ALA A 72 7.69 -14.30 14.21
CA ALA A 72 7.41 -13.36 13.13
C ALA A 72 6.17 -12.55 13.48
N ILE A 73 6.38 -11.27 13.80
CA ILE A 73 5.32 -10.36 14.27
C ILE A 73 4.73 -9.63 13.04
N LEU A 74 3.54 -10.06 12.62
CA LEU A 74 2.81 -9.49 11.49
C LEU A 74 2.05 -8.24 11.94
N VAL A 75 2.60 -7.06 11.69
CA VAL A 75 1.98 -5.78 12.07
C VAL A 75 0.84 -5.47 11.11
N THR A 76 -0.39 -5.63 11.57
CA THR A 76 -1.60 -5.46 10.76
C THR A 76 -2.33 -4.17 11.17
N THR A 77 -2.21 -3.16 10.32
CA THR A 77 -2.83 -1.85 10.50
C THR A 77 -4.25 -1.82 9.93
N LEU A 78 -4.99 -0.70 10.08
CA LEU A 78 -6.31 -0.54 9.47
C LEU A 78 -6.25 -0.59 7.93
N GLN A 79 -5.18 -0.06 7.34
CA GLN A 79 -4.94 -0.17 5.89
C GLN A 79 -4.51 -1.61 5.54
N GLY A 80 -3.69 -2.22 6.38
CA GLY A 80 -3.22 -3.58 6.22
C GLY A 80 -4.31 -4.66 6.33
N ALA A 81 -5.46 -4.36 6.94
CA ALA A 81 -6.57 -5.32 7.02
C ALA A 81 -7.13 -5.69 5.64
N SER A 82 -7.18 -4.72 4.71
CA SER A 82 -7.52 -4.99 3.30
C SER A 82 -6.41 -5.74 2.57
N GLY A 83 -5.19 -5.68 3.08
CA GLY A 83 -3.99 -6.33 2.54
C GLY A 83 -3.58 -7.60 3.29
N TRP A 84 -4.43 -8.14 4.20
CA TRP A 84 -4.16 -9.37 4.95
C TRP A 84 -3.66 -10.50 4.03
N GLY A 85 -4.26 -10.66 2.88
CA GLY A 85 -3.82 -11.66 1.89
C GLY A 85 -2.35 -11.54 1.44
N THR A 86 -1.69 -10.40 1.63
CA THR A 86 -0.23 -10.28 1.41
C THR A 86 0.54 -10.89 2.57
N GLN A 87 0.12 -10.62 3.80
CA GLN A 87 0.73 -11.21 5.00
C GLN A 87 0.43 -12.71 5.10
N GLU A 88 -0.78 -13.13 4.77
CA GLU A 88 -1.19 -14.54 4.73
C GLU A 88 -0.32 -15.36 3.77
N ARG A 89 0.05 -14.83 2.62
CA ARG A 89 0.95 -15.50 1.68
C ARG A 89 2.37 -15.70 2.22
N SER A 90 2.78 -14.97 3.24
CA SER A 90 4.07 -15.18 3.89
C SER A 90 4.09 -16.38 4.86
N LEU A 91 2.93 -16.88 5.30
CA LEU A 91 2.84 -17.94 6.30
C LEU A 91 3.58 -19.23 5.93
N PRO A 92 3.53 -19.73 4.68
CA PRO A 92 4.31 -20.89 4.29
C PRO A 92 5.82 -20.68 4.42
N ALA A 93 6.31 -19.49 4.06
CA ALA A 93 7.72 -19.15 4.18
C ALA A 93 8.16 -19.01 5.64
N LEU A 94 7.30 -18.49 6.52
CA LEU A 94 7.54 -18.42 7.96
C LEU A 94 7.66 -19.82 8.56
N ALA A 95 6.75 -20.71 8.21
CA ALA A 95 6.79 -22.10 8.66
C ALA A 95 8.06 -22.81 8.17
N ALA A 96 8.44 -22.63 6.90
CA ALA A 96 9.67 -23.21 6.34
C ALA A 96 10.95 -22.67 7.02
N ALA A 97 10.92 -21.43 7.51
CA ALA A 97 12.05 -20.83 8.24
C ALA A 97 11.96 -21.04 9.78
N ALA A 98 11.04 -21.85 10.25
CA ALA A 98 10.78 -22.14 11.67
C ALA A 98 10.49 -20.89 12.52
N TYR A 99 9.73 -19.95 11.98
CA TYR A 99 9.20 -18.80 12.71
C TYR A 99 7.75 -19.03 13.12
N GLU A 100 7.41 -18.70 14.36
CA GLU A 100 6.05 -18.69 14.87
C GLU A 100 5.36 -17.37 14.46
N PRO A 101 4.29 -17.37 13.64
CA PRO A 101 3.58 -16.18 13.26
C PRO A 101 2.70 -15.67 14.41
N VAL A 102 2.84 -14.38 14.75
CA VAL A 102 2.00 -13.67 15.72
C VAL A 102 1.46 -12.41 15.06
N ILE A 103 0.15 -12.20 15.11
CA ILE A 103 -0.49 -11.02 14.54
C ILE A 103 -0.53 -9.91 15.60
N LEU A 104 0.15 -8.80 15.33
CA LEU A 104 0.02 -7.57 16.10
C LEU A 104 -1.03 -6.68 15.41
N ALA A 105 -2.27 -6.78 15.86
CA ALA A 105 -3.42 -6.16 15.20
C ALA A 105 -3.72 -4.76 15.74
N HIS A 106 -4.11 -3.85 14.83
CA HIS A 106 -4.69 -2.57 15.23
C HIS A 106 -5.94 -2.78 16.12
N PRO A 107 -6.12 -2.02 17.22
CA PRO A 107 -7.20 -2.22 18.20
C PRO A 107 -8.62 -2.24 17.63
N ARG A 108 -8.86 -1.61 16.48
CA ARG A 108 -10.16 -1.60 15.81
C ARG A 108 -10.46 -2.84 14.97
N LEU A 109 -9.47 -3.67 14.71
CA LEU A 109 -9.68 -4.88 13.90
C LEU A 109 -10.29 -5.97 14.77
N PRO A 110 -11.41 -6.60 14.36
CA PRO A 110 -11.97 -7.74 15.07
C PRO A 110 -11.01 -8.93 15.03
N VAL A 111 -10.84 -9.63 16.14
CA VAL A 111 -10.02 -10.85 16.19
C VAL A 111 -10.55 -11.91 15.22
N ALA A 112 -11.88 -12.00 15.07
CA ALA A 112 -12.54 -12.90 14.14
C ALA A 112 -12.20 -12.65 12.64
N SER A 113 -11.55 -11.54 12.31
CA SER A 113 -11.07 -11.28 10.94
C SER A 113 -9.80 -12.05 10.59
N PHE A 114 -9.19 -12.72 11.55
CA PHE A 114 -7.95 -13.47 11.38
C PHE A 114 -8.15 -14.98 11.54
N PRO A 115 -7.29 -15.82 10.97
CA PRO A 115 -7.36 -17.27 11.14
C PRO A 115 -7.31 -17.67 12.63
N ALA A 116 -8.22 -18.52 13.07
CA ALA A 116 -8.38 -18.89 14.47
C ALA A 116 -7.15 -19.58 15.09
N HIS A 117 -6.30 -20.19 14.26
CA HIS A 117 -5.08 -20.86 14.70
C HIS A 117 -3.90 -19.90 14.95
N LEU A 118 -4.02 -18.63 14.56
CA LEU A 118 -2.98 -17.63 14.76
C LEU A 118 -3.21 -16.84 16.05
N ARG A 119 -2.15 -16.66 16.80
CA ARG A 119 -2.16 -15.81 17.99
C ARG A 119 -2.30 -14.35 17.57
N VAL A 120 -3.33 -13.66 18.09
CA VAL A 120 -3.56 -12.22 17.86
C VAL A 120 -3.27 -11.46 19.15
N VAL A 121 -2.36 -10.50 19.06
CA VAL A 121 -2.03 -9.59 20.16
C VAL A 121 -2.37 -8.15 19.78
N ARG A 122 -2.48 -7.28 20.75
CA ARG A 122 -2.78 -5.85 20.57
C ARG A 122 -1.73 -5.02 21.25
N PRO A 123 -1.53 -3.74 20.86
CA PRO A 123 -0.63 -2.82 21.53
C PRO A 123 -0.91 -2.75 23.02
N ALA A 124 0.13 -2.72 23.83
CA ALA A 124 0.02 -2.61 25.29
C ALA A 124 -0.64 -1.30 25.71
N ARG A 125 -1.35 -1.33 26.84
CA ARG A 125 -2.01 -0.15 27.39
C ARG A 125 -0.96 0.94 27.76
N PRO A 126 -1.11 2.20 27.30
CA PRO A 126 -0.22 3.27 27.73
C PRO A 126 -0.38 3.53 29.23
N GLY A 127 0.74 3.62 29.96
CA GLY A 127 0.74 4.02 31.36
C GLY A 127 0.53 5.53 31.56
N GLY A 128 0.28 5.96 32.80
CA GLY A 128 0.11 7.37 33.13
C GLY A 128 1.30 8.25 32.72
N ALA A 129 2.53 7.74 32.91
CA ALA A 129 3.75 8.43 32.46
C ALA A 129 3.77 8.64 30.92
N THR A 130 3.32 7.65 30.15
CA THR A 130 3.22 7.76 28.69
C THR A 130 2.19 8.81 28.26
N LEU A 131 1.03 8.84 28.92
CA LEU A 131 0.01 9.86 28.65
C LEU A 131 0.52 11.26 28.97
N LEU A 132 1.19 11.44 30.11
CA LEU A 132 1.81 12.71 30.48
C LEU A 132 2.90 13.13 29.49
N ALA A 133 3.73 12.22 29.04
CA ALA A 133 4.74 12.49 28.02
C ALA A 133 4.11 12.89 26.68
N ALA A 134 3.02 12.24 26.25
CA ALA A 134 2.29 12.64 25.06
C ALA A 134 1.68 14.05 25.18
N LEU A 135 1.16 14.42 26.37
CA LEU A 135 0.69 15.78 26.65
C LEU A 135 1.85 16.80 26.63
N ARG A 136 3.04 16.44 27.13
CA ARG A 136 4.23 17.30 27.03
C ARG A 136 4.67 17.51 25.58
N VAL A 137 4.67 16.45 24.75
CA VAL A 137 4.96 16.55 23.30
C VAL A 137 3.94 17.48 22.63
N PHE A 138 2.66 17.32 22.91
CA PHE A 138 1.59 18.17 22.41
C PHE A 138 1.78 19.64 22.82
N GLY A 139 1.93 19.90 24.12
CA GLY A 139 2.12 21.25 24.66
C GLY A 139 3.41 21.90 24.17
N GLY A 140 4.53 21.15 24.13
CA GLY A 140 5.81 21.64 23.60
C GLY A 140 5.73 22.05 22.12
N ALA A 141 4.97 21.35 21.29
CA ALA A 141 4.73 21.72 19.91
C ALA A 141 3.92 23.03 19.81
N LEU A 142 2.89 23.19 20.65
CA LEU A 142 2.10 24.44 20.70
C LEU A 142 2.91 25.63 21.21
N LEU A 143 3.75 25.45 22.20
CA LEU A 143 4.67 26.49 22.70
C LEU A 143 5.66 26.95 21.61
N ARG A 144 6.07 26.05 20.72
CA ARG A 144 6.85 26.38 19.51
C ARG A 144 6.03 27.03 18.40
N ARG A 145 4.73 27.33 18.66
CA ARG A 145 3.78 27.87 17.68
C ARG A 145 3.60 26.98 16.45
N TRP A 146 3.77 25.67 16.61
CA TRP A 146 3.50 24.71 15.55
C TRP A 146 1.98 24.52 15.36
N PRO A 147 1.53 24.19 14.14
CA PRO A 147 0.11 23.96 13.89
C PRO A 147 -0.50 22.89 14.82
N LEU A 148 -1.74 23.08 15.26
CA LEU A 148 -2.48 22.11 16.08
C LEU A 148 -2.48 20.73 15.45
N LEU A 149 -2.64 20.65 14.12
CA LEU A 149 -2.53 19.41 13.35
C LEU A 149 -1.22 18.67 13.62
N LEU A 150 -0.08 19.36 13.53
CA LEU A 150 1.25 18.76 13.78
C LEU A 150 1.40 18.34 15.23
N ALA A 151 1.02 19.19 16.18
CA ALA A 151 1.07 18.88 17.61
C ALA A 151 0.31 17.59 17.95
N CYS A 152 -0.90 17.43 17.41
CA CYS A 152 -1.70 16.21 17.57
C CYS A 152 -1.04 14.98 16.94
N CYS A 153 -0.50 15.10 15.73
CA CYS A 153 0.16 13.97 15.05
C CYS A 153 1.40 13.49 15.80
N LEU A 154 2.21 14.41 16.34
CA LEU A 154 3.39 14.07 17.15
C LEU A 154 3.00 13.39 18.47
N ALA A 155 1.97 13.88 19.15
CA ALA A 155 1.47 13.26 20.38
C ALA A 155 0.91 11.85 20.10
N ARG A 156 0.17 11.66 19.00
CA ARG A 156 -0.30 10.34 18.55
C ARG A 156 0.87 9.38 18.29
N ARG A 157 1.88 9.84 17.55
CA ARG A 157 3.09 9.05 17.30
C ARG A 157 3.74 8.61 18.61
N HIS A 158 3.85 9.51 19.59
CA HIS A 158 4.42 9.19 20.90
C HIS A 158 3.62 8.11 21.63
N LEU A 159 2.29 8.22 21.66
CA LEU A 159 1.41 7.21 22.27
C LEU A 159 1.58 5.84 21.63
N TRP A 160 1.53 5.77 20.30
CA TRP A 160 1.68 4.52 19.56
C TRP A 160 3.05 3.90 19.78
N ARG A 161 4.13 4.71 19.70
CA ARG A 161 5.49 4.23 19.89
C ARG A 161 5.71 3.67 21.29
N ALA A 162 5.23 4.34 22.32
CA ALA A 162 5.36 3.85 23.69
C ALA A 162 4.53 2.59 23.96
N SER A 163 3.31 2.51 23.41
CA SER A 163 2.47 1.31 23.52
C SER A 163 3.10 0.10 22.81
N LEU A 164 3.60 0.31 21.60
CA LEU A 164 4.25 -0.75 20.82
C LEU A 164 5.60 -1.14 21.42
N GLY A 165 6.39 -0.18 21.94
CA GLY A 165 7.61 -0.47 22.67
C GLY A 165 7.38 -1.45 23.81
N ARG A 166 6.37 -1.21 24.64
CA ARG A 166 6.01 -2.13 25.73
C ARG A 166 5.47 -3.48 25.22
N THR A 167 4.80 -3.50 24.06
CA THR A 167 4.33 -4.76 23.48
C THR A 167 5.49 -5.61 22.97
N LEU A 168 6.49 -4.95 22.37
CA LEU A 168 7.63 -5.59 21.69
C LEU A 168 8.83 -5.80 22.62
N ASP A 169 8.78 -5.24 23.84
CA ASP A 169 9.86 -5.33 24.81
C ASP A 169 10.16 -6.80 25.16
N GLY A 170 11.45 -7.16 25.11
CA GLY A 170 11.91 -8.53 25.35
C GLY A 170 11.50 -9.55 24.27
N SER A 171 10.86 -9.11 23.16
CA SER A 171 10.54 -10.01 22.05
C SER A 171 11.80 -10.33 21.24
N ALA A 172 11.90 -11.59 20.80
CA ALA A 172 12.93 -12.05 19.87
C ALA A 172 12.26 -12.43 18.54
N GLY A 173 12.79 -11.92 17.41
CA GLY A 173 12.23 -12.27 16.11
C GLY A 173 12.33 -11.17 15.08
N VAL A 174 11.31 -11.08 14.21
CA VAL A 174 11.29 -10.15 13.07
C VAL A 174 9.91 -9.49 12.95
N LEU A 175 9.89 -8.22 12.57
CA LEU A 175 8.65 -7.52 12.19
C LEU A 175 8.37 -7.74 10.71
N LEU A 176 7.17 -8.19 10.38
CA LEU A 176 6.64 -8.20 9.01
C LEU A 176 5.60 -7.10 8.87
N LEU A 177 5.90 -6.12 8.04
CA LEU A 177 5.05 -4.94 7.84
C LEU A 177 4.31 -5.06 6.51
N HIS A 178 3.04 -4.67 6.49
CA HIS A 178 2.28 -4.47 5.26
C HIS A 178 2.73 -3.19 4.53
N ASN A 179 3.02 -2.14 5.29
CA ASN A 179 3.66 -0.91 4.83
C ASN A 179 4.51 -0.34 5.97
N ASP A 180 5.43 0.57 5.67
CA ASP A 180 6.29 1.21 6.68
C ASP A 180 6.03 2.72 6.80
N PHE A 181 4.91 3.20 6.27
CA PHE A 181 4.57 4.61 6.23
C PHE A 181 3.41 5.02 7.13
N ASP A 182 2.50 4.12 7.50
CA ASP A 182 1.44 4.46 8.43
C ASP A 182 1.93 4.57 9.89
N LEU A 183 1.13 5.21 10.73
CA LEU A 183 1.51 5.56 12.09
C LEU A 183 1.86 4.33 12.94
N MET A 184 1.06 3.25 12.84
CA MET A 184 1.28 2.05 13.64
C MET A 184 2.53 1.29 13.19
N SER A 185 2.71 1.12 11.87
CA SER A 185 3.90 0.47 11.31
C SER A 185 5.17 1.25 11.66
N ARG A 186 5.15 2.57 11.50
CA ARG A 186 6.30 3.44 11.87
C ARG A 186 6.59 3.43 13.36
N ALA A 187 5.54 3.36 14.17
CA ALA A 187 5.72 3.29 15.62
C ALA A 187 6.28 1.94 16.08
N ALA A 188 6.07 0.86 15.31
CA ALA A 188 6.66 -0.45 15.58
C ALA A 188 8.16 -0.51 15.23
N LEU A 189 8.62 0.32 14.29
CA LEU A 189 10.04 0.41 13.92
C LEU A 189 10.88 1.03 15.05
N GLY A 190 12.14 0.62 15.16
CA GLY A 190 13.07 1.20 16.11
C GLY A 190 12.97 0.66 17.54
N HIS A 191 12.39 -0.53 17.72
CA HIS A 191 12.36 -1.27 18.98
C HIS A 191 13.35 -2.46 19.00
N GLY A 192 14.43 -2.38 18.22
CA GLY A 192 15.51 -3.38 18.21
C GLY A 192 15.20 -4.65 17.41
N LEU A 193 13.97 -4.81 16.89
CA LEU A 193 13.62 -5.92 16.03
C LEU A 193 13.90 -5.57 14.57
N PRO A 194 14.54 -6.47 13.81
CA PRO A 194 14.68 -6.32 12.37
C PRO A 194 13.31 -6.31 11.69
N ALA A 195 13.16 -5.48 10.65
CA ALA A 195 11.88 -5.24 9.99
C ALA A 195 11.94 -5.55 8.48
N ILE A 196 10.99 -6.33 8.01
CA ILE A 196 10.79 -6.67 6.60
C ILE A 196 9.43 -6.08 6.17
N CYS A 197 9.43 -5.19 5.18
CA CYS A 197 8.20 -4.68 4.58
C CYS A 197 7.84 -5.52 3.35
N LEU A 198 6.61 -6.04 3.32
CA LEU A 198 6.08 -6.82 2.20
C LEU A 198 5.43 -5.88 1.19
N GLN A 199 5.87 -5.89 -0.05
CA GLN A 199 5.22 -5.10 -1.09
C GLN A 199 3.77 -5.58 -1.27
N HIS A 200 2.82 -4.70 -1.06
CA HIS A 200 1.38 -4.99 -1.15
C HIS A 200 0.71 -4.36 -2.37
N GLY A 201 1.34 -3.34 -2.95
CA GLY A 201 0.85 -2.57 -4.09
C GLY A 201 1.99 -2.04 -4.96
N VAL A 202 1.61 -1.34 -6.03
CA VAL A 202 2.56 -0.57 -6.82
C VAL A 202 3.11 0.57 -5.97
N PRO A 203 4.44 0.77 -5.91
CA PRO A 203 5.03 1.80 -5.08
C PRO A 203 4.70 3.19 -5.63
N THR A 204 3.89 3.92 -4.89
CA THR A 204 3.64 5.35 -5.11
C THR A 204 4.65 6.19 -4.33
N ASP A 205 4.75 7.49 -4.60
CA ASP A 205 5.74 8.38 -3.96
C ASP A 205 5.65 8.37 -2.42
N GLU A 206 4.49 8.04 -1.87
CA GLU A 206 4.26 7.93 -0.42
C GLU A 206 5.03 6.79 0.26
N PHE A 207 5.41 5.76 -0.48
CA PHE A 207 6.24 4.68 0.04
C PHE A 207 7.65 5.17 0.43
N PHE A 208 8.07 6.33 -0.06
CA PHE A 208 9.44 6.80 0.08
C PHE A 208 9.57 7.98 1.05
N PRO A 209 10.70 8.08 1.74
CA PRO A 209 11.80 7.12 1.80
C PRO A 209 11.41 5.85 2.58
N VAL A 210 11.93 4.72 2.12
CA VAL A 210 11.79 3.41 2.78
C VAL A 210 12.43 3.40 4.17
N ARG A 211 11.78 2.73 5.14
CA ARG A 211 12.20 2.73 6.56
C ARG A 211 12.50 1.35 7.13
N ALA A 212 11.85 0.29 6.62
CA ALA A 212 12.16 -1.07 7.02
C ALA A 212 13.60 -1.45 6.63
N ASP A 213 14.19 -2.40 7.35
CA ASP A 213 15.56 -2.86 7.07
C ASP A 213 15.63 -3.56 5.71
N TRP A 214 14.59 -4.29 5.36
CA TRP A 214 14.44 -4.96 4.05
C TRP A 214 13.04 -4.78 3.47
N TYR A 215 13.00 -4.86 2.14
CA TYR A 215 11.77 -4.88 1.36
C TYR A 215 11.70 -6.19 0.56
N LEU A 216 10.63 -6.95 0.80
CA LEU A 216 10.27 -8.06 -0.06
C LEU A 216 9.47 -7.52 -1.23
N ILE A 217 10.07 -7.47 -2.40
CA ILE A 217 9.52 -6.88 -3.61
C ILE A 217 9.10 -7.97 -4.60
N TRP A 218 8.18 -7.64 -5.50
CA TRP A 218 7.59 -8.64 -6.39
C TRP A 218 8.52 -9.13 -7.49
N GLY A 219 9.42 -8.30 -8.03
CA GLY A 219 10.32 -8.66 -9.11
C GLY A 219 11.12 -7.49 -9.65
N GLY A 220 11.76 -7.67 -10.81
CA GLY A 220 12.71 -6.72 -11.40
C GLY A 220 12.15 -5.31 -11.58
N ARG A 221 10.91 -5.16 -12.10
CA ARG A 221 10.28 -3.84 -12.28
C ARG A 221 10.03 -3.12 -10.94
N SER A 222 9.69 -3.86 -9.89
CA SER A 222 9.62 -3.29 -8.53
C SER A 222 11.00 -2.86 -8.07
N ARG A 223 12.04 -3.67 -8.31
CA ARG A 223 13.42 -3.32 -7.95
C ARG A 223 13.85 -2.01 -8.59
N ASP A 224 13.60 -1.85 -9.89
CA ASP A 224 13.94 -0.63 -10.62
C ASP A 224 13.17 0.58 -10.08
N ALA A 225 11.87 0.43 -9.80
CA ALA A 225 11.04 1.48 -9.20
C ALA A 225 11.54 1.89 -7.81
N PHE A 226 11.85 0.94 -6.93
CA PHE A 226 12.39 1.23 -5.60
C PHE A 226 13.77 1.89 -5.67
N ARG A 227 14.65 1.43 -6.56
CA ARG A 227 15.98 2.01 -6.74
C ARG A 227 15.94 3.43 -7.30
N SER A 228 15.08 3.70 -8.27
CA SER A 228 14.92 5.05 -8.84
C SER A 228 14.49 6.07 -7.79
N MET A 229 13.83 5.62 -6.72
CA MET A 229 13.40 6.43 -5.59
C MET A 229 14.37 6.40 -4.39
N GLY A 230 15.59 5.90 -4.60
CA GLY A 230 16.67 5.96 -3.63
C GLY A 230 16.74 4.79 -2.63
N ALA A 231 16.00 3.71 -2.84
CA ALA A 231 16.15 2.51 -2.01
C ALA A 231 17.48 1.78 -2.32
N ALA A 232 18.23 1.41 -1.30
CA ALA A 232 19.49 0.68 -1.45
C ALA A 232 19.24 -0.75 -1.96
N ALA A 233 20.03 -1.19 -2.93
CA ALA A 233 19.82 -2.47 -3.61
C ALA A 233 19.92 -3.69 -2.69
N ASP A 234 20.79 -3.65 -1.68
CA ASP A 234 21.02 -4.69 -0.68
C ASP A 234 19.85 -4.89 0.30
N ARG A 235 18.94 -3.91 0.36
CA ARG A 235 17.69 -3.98 1.12
C ARG A 235 16.52 -4.58 0.35
N LEU A 236 16.67 -4.80 -0.96
CA LEU A 236 15.61 -5.28 -1.83
C LEU A 236 15.78 -6.78 -2.12
N VAL A 237 14.80 -7.58 -1.70
CA VAL A 237 14.76 -9.02 -1.92
C VAL A 237 13.56 -9.36 -2.80
N GLU A 238 13.80 -10.02 -3.93
CA GLU A 238 12.69 -10.43 -4.81
C GLU A 238 12.07 -11.73 -4.30
N ASP A 239 10.76 -11.66 -4.08
CA ASP A 239 9.90 -12.81 -3.85
C ASP A 239 8.43 -12.37 -3.99
N ALA A 240 7.77 -12.82 -5.02
CA ALA A 240 6.36 -12.51 -5.25
C ALA A 240 5.40 -13.31 -4.35
N LEU A 241 5.90 -14.17 -3.47
CA LEU A 241 5.13 -15.08 -2.61
C LEU A 241 4.07 -15.86 -3.40
N GLY A 242 4.46 -16.37 -4.57
CA GLY A 242 3.59 -17.14 -5.46
C GLY A 242 2.53 -16.31 -6.20
N ARG A 243 2.56 -14.96 -6.13
CA ARG A 243 1.64 -14.14 -6.92
C ARG A 243 1.89 -14.33 -8.42
N TYR A 244 0.83 -14.66 -9.14
CA TYR A 244 0.78 -14.65 -10.60
C TYR A 244 1.87 -15.44 -11.33
N ALA A 245 2.51 -16.41 -10.67
CA ALA A 245 3.61 -17.20 -11.21
C ALA A 245 3.25 -18.00 -12.48
N ALA A 246 1.95 -18.22 -12.73
CA ALA A 246 1.45 -19.05 -13.83
C ALA A 246 0.64 -18.27 -14.88
N ALA A 247 0.82 -16.95 -15.00
CA ALA A 247 0.08 -16.18 -16.00
C ALA A 247 0.47 -16.57 -17.43
N SER A 248 -0.47 -17.12 -18.17
CA SER A 248 -0.32 -17.48 -19.58
C SER A 248 -0.69 -16.28 -20.49
N PRO A 249 -0.13 -16.21 -21.72
CA PRO A 249 -0.54 -15.20 -22.67
C PRO A 249 -2.04 -15.28 -22.99
N VAL A 250 -2.71 -14.12 -23.06
CA VAL A 250 -4.10 -14.03 -23.49
C VAL A 250 -4.14 -14.04 -25.01
N LEU A 251 -4.80 -15.03 -25.63
CA LEU A 251 -4.92 -15.14 -27.08
C LEU A 251 -6.35 -14.86 -27.58
N GLU A 252 -7.32 -14.94 -26.70
CA GLU A 252 -8.72 -14.68 -27.05
C GLU A 252 -8.96 -13.18 -27.34
N PRO A 253 -9.79 -12.84 -28.34
CA PRO A 253 -10.22 -11.48 -28.59
C PRO A 253 -10.93 -10.89 -27.36
N PRO A 254 -10.80 -9.58 -27.07
CA PRO A 254 -11.53 -8.96 -25.98
C PRO A 254 -13.02 -8.79 -26.26
N HIS A 255 -13.84 -8.91 -25.22
CA HIS A 255 -15.29 -8.79 -25.25
C HIS A 255 -15.80 -7.51 -24.55
N GLY A 256 -15.15 -6.37 -24.77
CA GLY A 256 -15.58 -5.07 -24.28
C GLY A 256 -14.49 -4.33 -23.49
N LEU A 257 -14.83 -3.12 -23.11
CA LEU A 257 -13.94 -2.17 -22.44
C LEU A 257 -14.29 -2.05 -20.95
N SER A 258 -13.28 -1.87 -20.11
CA SER A 258 -13.43 -1.57 -18.69
C SER A 258 -12.41 -0.53 -18.26
N LEU A 259 -12.83 0.53 -17.58
CA LEU A 259 -11.97 1.55 -17.00
C LEU A 259 -11.86 1.31 -15.50
N LEU A 260 -10.64 1.23 -14.99
CA LEU A 260 -10.36 1.20 -13.55
C LEU A 260 -10.38 2.60 -12.98
N SER A 261 -11.31 2.88 -12.09
CA SER A 261 -11.31 4.09 -11.30
C SER A 261 -10.33 4.03 -10.13
N GLN A 262 -9.92 5.17 -9.62
CA GLN A 262 -8.93 5.30 -8.55
C GLN A 262 -9.33 6.35 -7.51
N THR A 263 -9.10 6.02 -6.23
CA THR A 263 -9.25 6.95 -5.10
C THR A 263 -7.99 7.75 -4.78
N HIS A 264 -6.86 7.38 -5.36
CA HIS A 264 -5.55 8.00 -5.09
C HIS A 264 -5.35 9.35 -5.80
N ALA A 265 -6.43 9.94 -6.28
CA ALA A 265 -6.42 11.22 -6.96
C ALA A 265 -5.69 12.32 -6.19
N GLN A 266 -5.57 12.19 -4.88
CA GLN A 266 -5.14 13.27 -4.00
C GLN A 266 -3.82 12.99 -3.27
N ILE A 267 -3.32 11.75 -3.26
CA ILE A 267 -2.11 11.36 -2.51
C ILE A 267 -0.88 12.19 -2.90
N LEU A 268 -0.86 12.71 -4.11
CA LEU A 268 0.29 13.40 -4.67
C LEU A 268 0.07 14.89 -4.91
N GLY A 269 -0.94 15.47 -4.29
CA GLY A 269 -1.29 16.87 -4.48
C GLY A 269 -1.87 17.18 -5.86
N ARG A 270 -2.08 16.16 -6.71
CA ARG A 270 -2.74 16.29 -8.02
C ARG A 270 -3.97 15.43 -8.06
N ASN A 271 -5.08 16.07 -8.34
CA ASN A 271 -6.36 15.38 -8.47
C ASN A 271 -6.49 14.79 -9.88
N ILE A 272 -6.26 13.48 -10.04
CA ILE A 272 -6.47 12.79 -11.31
C ILE A 272 -7.96 12.53 -11.60
N GLY A 273 -8.83 12.73 -10.61
CA GLY A 273 -10.26 12.48 -10.73
C GLY A 273 -10.93 13.21 -11.90
N PRO A 274 -10.65 14.51 -12.15
CA PRO A 274 -11.18 15.20 -13.31
C PRO A 274 -10.75 14.53 -14.63
N ALA A 275 -9.45 14.28 -14.82
CA ALA A 275 -8.94 13.66 -16.06
C ALA A 275 -9.48 12.24 -16.29
N LEU A 276 -9.67 11.46 -15.21
CA LEU A 276 -10.32 10.15 -15.30
C LEU A 276 -11.81 10.25 -15.64
N ARG A 277 -12.51 11.26 -15.11
CA ARG A 277 -13.92 11.50 -15.46
C ARG A 277 -14.06 11.93 -16.92
N ASP A 278 -13.26 12.88 -17.37
CA ASP A 278 -13.26 13.33 -18.75
C ASP A 278 -12.99 12.16 -19.71
N PHE A 279 -12.05 11.30 -19.35
CA PHE A 279 -11.77 10.08 -20.12
C PHE A 279 -12.95 9.10 -20.09
N ALA A 280 -13.58 8.91 -18.93
CA ALA A 280 -14.75 8.02 -18.78
C ALA A 280 -15.95 8.51 -19.59
N ASP A 281 -16.19 9.83 -19.60
CA ASP A 281 -17.30 10.44 -20.36
C ASP A 281 -17.06 10.30 -21.86
N ALA A 282 -15.83 10.57 -22.33
CA ALA A 282 -15.45 10.34 -23.72
C ALA A 282 -15.57 8.87 -24.13
N LEU A 283 -15.10 7.95 -23.28
CA LEU A 283 -15.22 6.51 -23.53
C LEU A 283 -16.68 6.06 -23.60
N ALA A 284 -17.54 6.56 -22.71
CA ALA A 284 -18.96 6.23 -22.71
C ALA A 284 -19.69 6.74 -23.95
N GLY A 285 -19.23 7.86 -24.52
CA GLY A 285 -19.75 8.38 -25.79
C GLY A 285 -19.37 7.53 -27.00
N LEU A 286 -18.19 6.88 -26.96
CA LEU A 286 -17.68 6.04 -28.05
C LEU A 286 -18.15 4.57 -27.94
N ASP A 287 -18.21 4.04 -26.72
CA ASP A 287 -18.71 2.69 -26.45
C ASP A 287 -19.72 2.71 -25.28
N PRO A 288 -21.00 2.73 -25.60
CA PRO A 288 -22.08 2.67 -24.60
C PRO A 288 -22.06 1.45 -23.69
N GLN A 289 -21.33 0.40 -24.00
CA GLN A 289 -21.20 -0.81 -23.19
C GLN A 289 -19.93 -0.83 -22.33
N ALA A 290 -19.09 0.20 -22.43
CA ALA A 290 -17.91 0.33 -21.59
C ALA A 290 -18.31 0.39 -20.11
N ARG A 291 -17.55 -0.31 -19.27
CA ARG A 291 -17.80 -0.38 -17.82
C ARG A 291 -16.79 0.49 -17.08
N ILE A 292 -17.24 1.14 -16.01
CA ILE A 292 -16.38 1.85 -15.06
C ILE A 292 -16.32 1.02 -13.79
N LEU A 293 -15.14 0.50 -13.47
CA LEU A 293 -14.92 -0.31 -12.28
C LEU A 293 -14.46 0.60 -11.13
N LEU A 294 -15.39 0.99 -10.26
CA LEU A 294 -15.13 1.88 -9.14
C LEU A 294 -14.21 1.22 -8.12
N HIS A 295 -13.30 1.99 -7.55
CA HIS A 295 -12.51 1.53 -6.43
C HIS A 295 -13.42 1.21 -5.21
N PRO A 296 -13.17 0.15 -4.42
CA PRO A 296 -14.04 -0.23 -3.29
C PRO A 296 -14.26 0.87 -2.26
N LEU A 297 -13.31 1.79 -2.10
CA LEU A 297 -13.38 2.92 -1.17
C LEU A 297 -13.92 4.21 -1.80
N GLU A 298 -14.22 4.19 -3.09
CA GLU A 298 -14.74 5.35 -3.80
C GLU A 298 -16.17 5.65 -3.36
N ARG A 299 -16.42 6.90 -3.01
CA ARG A 299 -17.71 7.32 -2.44
C ARG A 299 -18.59 8.08 -3.43
N GLU A 300 -17.97 8.75 -4.38
CA GLU A 300 -18.64 9.58 -5.36
C GLU A 300 -18.76 8.82 -6.68
N PRO A 301 -19.98 8.64 -7.22
CA PRO A 301 -20.15 8.06 -8.53
C PRO A 301 -19.62 9.02 -9.61
N TYR A 302 -19.24 8.49 -10.75
CA TYR A 302 -18.98 9.30 -11.93
C TYR A 302 -20.25 10.03 -12.36
N VAL A 303 -20.12 11.33 -12.69
CA VAL A 303 -21.26 12.17 -13.07
C VAL A 303 -21.74 11.75 -14.46
N GLY A 304 -23.03 11.59 -14.64
CA GLY A 304 -23.72 11.44 -15.92
C GLY A 304 -24.39 10.11 -16.16
N ASP A 305 -23.78 8.97 -15.88
CA ASP A 305 -24.40 7.68 -16.08
C ASP A 305 -24.00 6.65 -15.01
N THR A 306 -24.72 6.67 -13.90
CA THR A 306 -24.54 5.74 -12.79
C THR A 306 -24.84 4.28 -13.17
N ALA A 307 -25.56 4.04 -14.26
CA ALA A 307 -25.92 2.69 -14.73
C ALA A 307 -24.70 1.88 -15.22
N ARG A 308 -23.61 2.57 -15.60
CA ARG A 308 -22.36 1.95 -16.10
C ARG A 308 -21.27 1.83 -15.04
N ALA A 309 -21.43 2.54 -13.93
CA ALA A 309 -20.47 2.50 -12.83
C ALA A 309 -20.78 1.28 -11.95
N ILE A 310 -19.94 0.29 -12.03
CA ILE A 310 -20.06 -0.93 -11.22
C ILE A 310 -19.09 -0.77 -10.05
N ARG A 311 -19.62 -0.75 -8.81
CA ARG A 311 -18.76 -0.84 -7.62
C ARG A 311 -18.12 -2.22 -7.64
N ARG A 312 -16.83 -2.23 -7.86
CA ARG A 312 -16.04 -3.46 -7.90
C ARG A 312 -16.06 -4.12 -6.52
N PRO A 313 -16.70 -5.29 -6.37
CA PRO A 313 -16.45 -6.10 -5.19
C PRO A 313 -14.97 -6.49 -5.21
N PRO A 314 -14.32 -6.61 -4.05
CA PRO A 314 -12.93 -7.01 -4.00
C PRO A 314 -12.73 -8.28 -4.86
N HIS A 315 -11.99 -8.16 -5.95
CA HIS A 315 -11.51 -9.24 -6.81
C HIS A 315 -12.54 -10.04 -7.67
N SER A 316 -13.81 -9.66 -7.80
CA SER A 316 -14.78 -10.55 -8.47
C SER A 316 -14.74 -10.49 -10.00
N GLU A 317 -14.63 -9.31 -10.60
CA GLU A 317 -14.65 -9.18 -12.08
C GLU A 317 -13.28 -9.37 -12.74
N LEU A 318 -12.21 -9.27 -11.97
CA LEU A 318 -10.82 -9.43 -12.45
C LEU A 318 -10.26 -10.82 -12.12
N ARG A 319 -11.11 -11.79 -11.73
CA ARG A 319 -10.68 -13.17 -11.52
C ARG A 319 -10.58 -13.91 -12.83
N ALA A 320 -9.56 -14.74 -12.97
CA ALA A 320 -9.44 -15.65 -14.10
C ALA A 320 -10.71 -16.49 -14.25
N GLY A 321 -11.28 -16.51 -15.47
CA GLY A 321 -12.49 -17.26 -15.79
C GLY A 321 -13.81 -16.67 -15.28
N ALA A 322 -13.81 -15.52 -14.59
CA ALA A 322 -15.05 -14.88 -14.13
C ALA A 322 -15.86 -14.27 -15.27
N CYS A 323 -15.20 -13.82 -16.34
CA CYS A 323 -15.82 -13.31 -17.56
C CYS A 323 -14.83 -13.50 -18.73
N PRO A 324 -15.32 -13.41 -19.99
CA PRO A 324 -14.45 -13.37 -21.15
C PRO A 324 -13.41 -12.24 -21.07
N PRO A 325 -12.25 -12.37 -21.74
CA PRO A 325 -11.23 -11.34 -21.76
C PRO A 325 -11.81 -9.97 -22.13
N ARG A 326 -11.40 -8.93 -21.41
CA ARG A 326 -11.79 -7.53 -21.66
C ARG A 326 -10.54 -6.69 -21.83
N VAL A 327 -10.64 -5.53 -22.45
CA VAL A 327 -9.62 -4.49 -22.35
C VAL A 327 -9.84 -3.73 -21.05
N VAL A 328 -8.91 -3.83 -20.13
CA VAL A 328 -8.91 -3.16 -18.83
C VAL A 328 -7.94 -2.00 -18.87
N MET A 329 -8.47 -0.80 -18.77
CA MET A 329 -7.69 0.44 -18.82
C MET A 329 -7.47 0.99 -17.42
N GLY A 330 -6.29 1.53 -17.14
CA GLY A 330 -6.00 2.14 -15.86
C GLY A 330 -4.80 3.07 -15.91
N TYR A 331 -4.71 3.98 -14.95
CA TYR A 331 -3.60 4.92 -14.87
C TYR A 331 -2.49 4.39 -13.97
N CYS A 332 -2.75 4.21 -12.69
CA CYS A 332 -1.75 3.82 -11.70
C CYS A 332 -2.40 2.91 -10.64
N SER A 333 -2.75 1.69 -11.03
CA SER A 333 -3.48 0.75 -10.18
C SER A 333 -2.86 -0.64 -10.21
N THR A 334 -2.62 -1.21 -9.03
CA THR A 334 -2.23 -2.62 -8.88
C THR A 334 -3.22 -3.57 -9.58
N ALA A 335 -4.50 -3.17 -9.68
CA ALA A 335 -5.52 -3.95 -10.36
C ALA A 335 -5.24 -4.17 -11.86
N MET A 336 -4.37 -3.38 -12.49
CA MET A 336 -3.90 -3.63 -13.85
C MET A 336 -3.08 -4.91 -13.94
N LEU A 337 -2.19 -5.14 -12.98
CA LEU A 337 -1.40 -6.38 -12.90
C LEU A 337 -2.31 -7.59 -12.59
N GLU A 338 -3.30 -7.38 -11.72
CA GLU A 338 -4.30 -8.41 -11.40
C GLU A 338 -5.14 -8.77 -12.64
N ALA A 339 -5.59 -7.77 -13.39
CA ALA A 339 -6.33 -7.97 -14.63
C ALA A 339 -5.51 -8.73 -15.68
N ALA A 340 -4.26 -8.34 -15.90
CA ALA A 340 -3.38 -9.02 -16.84
C ALA A 340 -3.14 -10.48 -16.45
N ALA A 341 -2.92 -10.74 -15.15
CA ALA A 341 -2.72 -12.09 -14.63
C ALA A 341 -4.01 -12.95 -14.69
N ALA A 342 -5.17 -12.31 -14.65
CA ALA A 342 -6.48 -12.97 -14.80
C ALA A 342 -6.85 -13.27 -16.26
N GLY A 343 -6.03 -12.86 -17.24
CA GLY A 343 -6.29 -13.11 -18.65
C GLY A 343 -7.04 -11.99 -19.36
N HIS A 344 -6.95 -10.76 -18.85
CA HIS A 344 -7.47 -9.58 -19.54
C HIS A 344 -6.36 -8.83 -20.27
N TRP A 345 -6.72 -8.10 -21.31
CA TRP A 345 -5.86 -7.16 -22.00
C TRP A 345 -5.72 -5.90 -21.16
N VAL A 346 -4.50 -5.39 -20.99
CA VAL A 346 -4.26 -4.20 -20.16
C VAL A 346 -3.72 -3.06 -21.01
N VAL A 347 -4.35 -1.88 -20.86
CA VAL A 347 -3.94 -0.62 -21.50
C VAL A 347 -3.63 0.40 -20.41
N GLY A 348 -2.41 0.93 -20.42
CA GLY A 348 -2.00 2.03 -19.56
C GLY A 348 -2.53 3.36 -20.08
N LEU A 349 -3.17 4.14 -19.23
CA LEU A 349 -3.59 5.49 -19.57
C LEU A 349 -2.42 6.46 -19.38
N MET A 350 -2.05 7.16 -20.45
CA MET A 350 -1.02 8.19 -20.44
C MET A 350 -1.65 9.56 -20.19
N LEU A 351 -2.24 9.73 -19.01
CA LEU A 351 -2.82 11.02 -18.64
C LEU A 351 -1.73 12.08 -18.44
N PRO A 352 -1.99 13.35 -18.78
CA PRO A 352 -1.02 14.45 -18.72
C PRO A 352 -0.79 14.93 -17.28
N LEU A 353 -0.33 14.02 -16.42
CA LEU A 353 -0.13 14.24 -15.00
C LEU A 353 1.31 13.94 -14.61
N GLU A 354 1.90 14.82 -13.82
CA GLU A 354 3.22 14.63 -13.23
C GLU A 354 3.10 13.90 -11.88
N GLY A 355 4.17 13.27 -11.44
CA GLY A 355 4.24 12.52 -10.20
C GLY A 355 4.04 11.01 -10.38
N ASN A 356 4.25 10.26 -9.31
CA ASN A 356 4.20 8.79 -9.31
C ASN A 356 5.11 8.11 -10.35
N GLU A 357 6.26 8.69 -10.64
CA GLU A 357 7.14 8.21 -11.72
C GLU A 357 7.54 6.74 -11.53
N ALA A 358 7.87 6.34 -10.30
CA ALA A 358 8.20 4.95 -10.00
C ALA A 358 7.01 4.00 -10.29
N ALA A 359 5.81 4.40 -9.88
CA ALA A 359 4.59 3.61 -10.12
C ALA A 359 4.25 3.54 -11.61
N ARG A 360 4.38 4.65 -12.34
CA ARG A 360 4.16 4.69 -13.79
C ARG A 360 5.18 3.83 -14.54
N ALA A 361 6.46 3.91 -14.16
CA ALA A 361 7.49 3.07 -14.76
C ALA A 361 7.22 1.58 -14.52
N MET A 362 6.81 1.19 -13.31
CA MET A 362 6.44 -0.18 -12.99
C MET A 362 5.19 -0.65 -13.76
N LEU A 363 4.18 0.21 -13.86
CA LEU A 363 2.90 -0.06 -14.53
C LEU A 363 2.86 0.39 -15.99
N SER A 364 3.99 0.47 -16.68
CA SER A 364 4.00 0.70 -18.13
C SER A 364 3.72 -0.61 -18.86
N PRO A 365 2.44 -0.97 -19.13
CA PRO A 365 2.10 -2.14 -19.94
C PRO A 365 2.49 -1.88 -21.40
N PRO A 366 2.58 -2.93 -22.24
CA PRO A 366 2.97 -2.74 -23.65
C PRO A 366 1.94 -1.95 -24.49
N LEU A 367 0.68 -1.95 -24.08
CA LEU A 367 -0.39 -1.18 -24.71
C LEU A 367 -0.70 0.06 -23.88
N HIS A 368 -0.80 1.22 -24.52
CA HIS A 368 -1.16 2.48 -23.87
C HIS A 368 -2.01 3.36 -24.78
N ALA A 369 -2.78 4.24 -24.17
CA ALA A 369 -3.65 5.20 -24.81
C ALA A 369 -3.61 6.54 -24.07
N GLU A 370 -3.62 7.63 -24.81
CA GLU A 370 -3.72 9.01 -24.30
C GLU A 370 -5.17 9.48 -24.30
N THR A 371 -5.97 8.96 -25.21
CA THR A 371 -7.38 9.35 -25.41
C THR A 371 -8.30 8.13 -25.46
N ALA A 372 -9.60 8.35 -25.26
CA ALA A 372 -10.62 7.31 -25.35
C ALA A 372 -10.70 6.71 -26.76
N GLU A 373 -10.52 7.54 -27.80
CA GLU A 373 -10.50 7.10 -29.20
C GLU A 373 -9.36 6.11 -29.46
N GLN A 374 -8.16 6.39 -28.96
CA GLN A 374 -7.02 5.48 -29.06
C GLN A 374 -7.30 4.15 -28.36
N ALA A 375 -7.93 4.20 -27.16
CA ALA A 375 -8.29 3.00 -26.41
C ALA A 375 -9.31 2.14 -27.16
N VAL A 376 -10.33 2.76 -27.76
CA VAL A 376 -11.34 2.08 -28.60
C VAL A 376 -10.68 1.52 -29.86
N ALA A 377 -9.77 2.26 -30.51
CA ALA A 377 -9.03 1.79 -31.67
C ALA A 377 -8.17 0.54 -31.35
N LEU A 378 -7.48 0.53 -30.19
CA LEU A 378 -6.75 -0.64 -29.70
C LEU A 378 -7.67 -1.83 -29.46
N TYR A 379 -8.83 -1.61 -28.85
CA TYR A 379 -9.83 -2.65 -28.63
C TYR A 379 -10.25 -3.30 -29.96
N HIS A 380 -10.64 -2.51 -30.97
CA HIS A 380 -11.02 -3.03 -32.27
C HIS A 380 -9.87 -3.73 -32.99
N ARG A 381 -8.64 -3.24 -32.84
CA ARG A 381 -7.47 -3.89 -33.41
C ARG A 381 -7.21 -5.25 -32.75
N LEU A 382 -7.29 -5.34 -31.44
CA LEU A 382 -7.19 -6.61 -30.71
C LEU A 382 -8.29 -7.61 -31.13
N GLN A 383 -9.48 -7.15 -31.48
CA GLN A 383 -10.55 -8.01 -31.95
C GLN A 383 -10.28 -8.57 -33.37
N ARG A 384 -9.79 -7.74 -34.29
CA ARG A 384 -9.78 -8.04 -35.73
C ARG A 384 -8.44 -8.53 -36.25
N ASP A 385 -7.35 -8.08 -35.67
CA ASP A 385 -5.99 -8.35 -36.12
C ASP A 385 -5.34 -9.44 -35.23
N ALA A 386 -5.31 -10.66 -35.75
CA ALA A 386 -4.77 -11.81 -35.03
C ALA A 386 -3.25 -11.71 -34.79
N VAL A 387 -2.51 -11.11 -35.73
CA VAL A 387 -1.05 -10.93 -35.61
C VAL A 387 -0.74 -9.92 -34.51
N PHE A 388 -1.38 -8.75 -34.55
CA PHE A 388 -1.24 -7.74 -33.52
C PHE A 388 -1.64 -8.27 -32.14
N ARG A 389 -2.70 -9.07 -32.07
CA ARG A 389 -3.14 -9.70 -30.82
C ARG A 389 -2.09 -10.65 -30.26
N GLU A 390 -1.49 -11.50 -31.09
CA GLU A 390 -0.44 -12.43 -30.65
C GLU A 390 0.80 -11.69 -30.16
N GLU A 391 1.29 -10.68 -30.91
CA GLU A 391 2.42 -9.85 -30.51
C GLU A 391 2.16 -9.13 -29.19
N SER A 392 0.97 -8.56 -29.03
CA SER A 392 0.52 -7.91 -27.79
C SER A 392 0.43 -8.85 -26.60
N ALA A 393 -0.07 -10.08 -26.83
CA ALA A 393 -0.14 -11.13 -25.81
C ALA A 393 1.24 -11.51 -25.28
N GLN A 394 2.19 -11.71 -26.20
CA GLN A 394 3.57 -12.03 -25.85
C GLN A 394 4.23 -10.86 -25.10
N ALA A 395 3.98 -9.61 -25.53
CA ALA A 395 4.52 -8.45 -24.87
C ALA A 395 3.94 -8.28 -23.45
N GLN A 396 2.63 -8.48 -23.27
CA GLN A 396 1.98 -8.44 -21.95
C GLN A 396 2.50 -9.56 -21.03
N ALA A 397 2.70 -10.77 -21.55
CA ALA A 397 3.26 -11.88 -20.79
C ALA A 397 4.72 -11.59 -20.34
N ARG A 398 5.54 -10.95 -21.20
CA ARG A 398 6.88 -10.49 -20.82
C ARG A 398 6.82 -9.43 -19.73
N TRP A 399 5.91 -8.47 -19.84
CA TRP A 399 5.71 -7.43 -18.83
C TRP A 399 5.30 -8.00 -17.48
N LEU A 400 4.39 -9.00 -17.44
CA LEU A 400 4.02 -9.70 -16.19
C LEU A 400 5.20 -10.46 -15.58
N ARG A 401 5.95 -11.21 -16.39
CA ARG A 401 7.13 -11.93 -15.89
C ARG A 401 8.21 -11.00 -15.35
N ALA A 402 8.38 -9.82 -15.92
CA ALA A 402 9.29 -8.81 -15.38
C ALA A 402 8.75 -8.13 -14.09
N SER A 403 7.43 -8.14 -13.91
CA SER A 403 6.78 -7.57 -12.71
C SER A 403 6.79 -8.51 -11.52
N PHE A 404 6.74 -9.82 -11.75
CA PHE A 404 6.71 -10.85 -10.69
C PHE A 404 7.83 -11.85 -10.89
N SER A 405 8.71 -11.94 -9.90
CA SER A 405 9.78 -12.93 -9.89
C SER A 405 9.21 -14.36 -9.84
N ALA A 406 9.73 -15.23 -10.69
CA ALA A 406 9.47 -16.67 -10.59
C ALA A 406 10.30 -17.31 -9.46
N GLU A 407 11.31 -16.62 -8.94
CA GLU A 407 12.06 -17.09 -7.77
C GLU A 407 11.16 -17.17 -6.54
N THR A 408 11.20 -18.31 -5.89
CA THR A 408 10.56 -18.56 -4.60
C THR A 408 11.62 -18.71 -3.51
N GLY A 409 11.23 -18.47 -2.26
CA GLY A 409 12.12 -18.65 -1.12
C GLY A 409 13.04 -17.47 -0.81
N GLY A 410 12.84 -16.31 -1.45
CA GLY A 410 13.52 -15.06 -1.09
C GLY A 410 13.28 -14.67 0.36
N LEU A 411 12.01 -14.77 0.81
CA LEU A 411 11.65 -14.53 2.20
C LEU A 411 12.31 -15.53 3.15
N VAL A 412 12.34 -16.80 2.82
CA VAL A 412 13.00 -17.85 3.64
C VAL A 412 14.48 -17.55 3.82
N ARG A 413 15.19 -17.24 2.72
CA ARG A 413 16.61 -16.87 2.77
C ARG A 413 16.84 -15.63 3.65
N LEU A 414 15.98 -14.64 3.51
CA LEU A 414 16.06 -13.41 4.32
C LEU A 414 15.83 -13.69 5.80
N LEU A 415 14.82 -14.48 6.15
CA LEU A 415 14.53 -14.88 7.53
C LEU A 415 15.71 -15.64 8.16
N HIS A 416 16.35 -16.54 7.44
CA HIS A 416 17.55 -17.22 7.91
C HIS A 416 18.73 -16.25 8.11
N LYS A 417 18.91 -15.27 7.21
CA LYS A 417 19.94 -14.23 7.36
C LYS A 417 19.71 -13.41 8.63
N VAL A 418 18.49 -12.93 8.83
CA VAL A 418 18.07 -12.13 10.00
C VAL A 418 18.25 -12.94 11.30
N GLY A 419 17.84 -14.20 11.30
CA GLY A 419 17.96 -15.05 12.48
C GLY A 419 19.40 -15.38 12.91
N ARG A 420 20.37 -15.29 11.99
CA ARG A 420 21.80 -15.47 12.30
C ARG A 420 22.46 -14.19 12.84
N SER A 421 21.87 -13.02 12.51
CA SER A 421 22.39 -11.72 12.91
C SER A 421 21.93 -11.28 14.29
N SER A 422 20.92 -11.92 14.87
CA SER A 422 20.52 -11.71 16.26
C SER A 422 21.60 -12.31 17.17
N PRO A 423 22.23 -11.53 18.06
CA PRO A 423 23.21 -12.08 18.98
C PRO A 423 22.52 -13.19 19.79
N GLU A 424 23.03 -14.41 19.66
CA GLU A 424 22.73 -15.47 20.60
C GLU A 424 23.03 -14.90 21.99
N SER A 425 22.03 -14.87 22.84
CA SER A 425 22.23 -14.66 24.26
C SER A 425 23.21 -15.74 24.73
N THR A 426 24.48 -15.38 24.77
CA THR A 426 25.49 -16.12 25.50
C THR A 426 25.02 -16.18 26.93
N GLN A 427 24.44 -17.34 27.29
CA GLN A 427 24.24 -17.73 28.67
C GLN A 427 25.57 -17.98 29.35
#